data_d3af2ac33eb054c862a7fd0cb08a3e94
#
_entry.id   d3af2ac33eb054c862a7fd0cb08a3e94
#
_cell.length_a   1.000
_cell.length_b   1.000
_cell.length_c   1.000
_cell.angle_alpha   90.00
_cell.angle_beta   90.00
_cell.angle_gamma   90.00
#
_symmetry.space_group_name_H-M   'P 1'
#
loop_
_entity.id
_entity.type
_entity.pdbx_description
1 polymer ?
#
loop_
_entity_poly.entity_id
_entity_poly.type
_entity_poly.pdbx_seq_one_letter_code
_entity_poly.pdbx_strand_id
1 'polypeptide(L)'
;MMIKYLFATLLLFAGFTPLQAQTVSDPNAPYLKDNKIPPFSITSIDGKEVTNKQMPKYAFTCIIIFSPDCPHCEKEAGEINKYADKFKNVLFIWDSYRDMESIKKFAVKYNLVDKPNVIIGRDPNFTLPTFYRPRMTPFVALYQKGVLLKVYEQGADVFELIKIIEGK
;
A
#
# COMPACT_ATOMS: atom_id res chain seq x y z
N MET A 1 65.26 28.65 29.05
CA MET A 1 64.88 28.46 27.64
C MET A 1 63.94 27.28 27.60
N MET A 2 62.60 27.54 27.73
CA MET A 2 61.57 26.47 27.83
C MET A 2 60.75 26.48 26.55
N ILE A 3 60.88 25.40 25.77
CA ILE A 3 60.15 25.19 24.54
C ILE A 3 58.80 24.59 24.92
N LYS A 4 57.72 25.36 24.68
CA LYS A 4 56.34 24.92 24.89
C LYS A 4 55.92 24.07 23.67
N TYR A 5 55.69 22.77 23.87
CA TYR A 5 55.07 21.91 22.89
C TYR A 5 53.55 22.14 22.89
N LEU A 6 53.05 22.73 21.82
CA LEU A 6 51.61 22.91 21.57
C LEU A 6 51.14 21.63 20.84
N PHE A 7 50.48 20.73 21.56
CA PHE A 7 49.78 19.59 20.94
C PHE A 7 48.45 20.05 20.37
N ALA A 8 48.39 20.20 19.06
CA ALA A 8 47.13 20.42 18.36
C ALA A 8 46.42 19.07 18.18
N THR A 9 45.44 18.77 19.03
CA THR A 9 44.55 17.66 18.89
C THR A 9 43.50 17.99 17.82
N LEU A 10 43.73 17.49 16.61
CA LEU A 10 42.76 17.52 15.50
C LEU A 10 41.70 16.46 15.75
N LEU A 11 40.55 16.85 16.30
CA LEU A 11 39.35 16.03 16.42
C LEU A 11 38.75 15.82 15.04
N LEU A 12 39.01 14.64 14.46
CA LEU A 12 38.29 14.12 13.29
C LEU A 12 36.87 13.76 13.72
N PHE A 13 35.94 14.67 13.53
CA PHE A 13 34.50 14.37 13.53
C PHE A 13 34.20 13.57 12.26
N ALA A 14 34.30 12.25 12.35
CA ALA A 14 33.72 11.34 11.36
C ALA A 14 32.18 11.49 11.43
N GLY A 15 31.64 12.28 10.54
CA GLY A 15 30.19 12.43 10.39
C GLY A 15 29.56 11.06 10.06
N PHE A 16 28.96 10.44 11.06
CA PHE A 16 28.05 9.31 10.85
C PHE A 16 26.81 9.83 10.14
N THR A 17 26.81 9.78 8.81
CA THR A 17 25.56 9.88 8.05
C THR A 17 24.80 8.58 8.27
N PRO A 18 23.59 8.58 8.85
CA PRO A 18 22.79 7.37 8.91
C PRO A 18 22.50 6.95 7.47
N LEU A 19 23.00 5.78 7.10
CA LEU A 19 22.64 5.12 5.86
C LEU A 19 21.15 4.75 5.99
N GLN A 20 20.27 5.64 5.58
CA GLN A 20 18.86 5.29 5.40
C GLN A 20 18.83 4.25 4.30
N ALA A 21 18.61 3.01 4.70
CA ALA A 21 18.24 1.96 3.77
C ALA A 21 16.89 2.35 3.16
N GLN A 22 16.93 3.10 2.07
CA GLN A 22 15.75 3.31 1.24
C GLN A 22 15.39 1.93 0.72
N THR A 23 14.23 1.44 1.11
CA THR A 23 13.60 0.28 0.48
C THR A 23 13.29 0.70 -0.95
N VAL A 24 14.26 0.49 -1.83
CA VAL A 24 14.11 0.86 -3.24
C VAL A 24 13.15 -0.15 -3.85
N SER A 25 11.97 0.32 -4.24
CA SER A 25 11.06 -0.40 -5.13
C SER A 25 11.83 -0.93 -6.34
N ASP A 26 11.27 -1.93 -7.02
CA ASP A 26 11.84 -2.37 -8.30
C ASP A 26 11.88 -1.16 -9.25
N PRO A 27 13.07 -0.66 -9.65
CA PRO A 27 13.19 0.55 -10.48
C PRO A 27 12.58 0.37 -11.88
N ASN A 28 12.25 -0.87 -12.25
CA ASN A 28 11.61 -1.22 -13.51
C ASN A 28 10.10 -1.50 -13.35
N ALA A 29 9.52 -1.27 -12.16
CA ALA A 29 8.10 -1.50 -11.95
C ALA A 29 7.27 -0.60 -12.89
N PRO A 30 6.28 -1.16 -13.62
CA PRO A 30 5.49 -0.41 -14.59
C PRO A 30 4.81 0.84 -14.04
N TYR A 31 4.35 0.82 -12.77
CA TYR A 31 3.66 1.95 -12.13
C TYR A 31 4.53 3.22 -12.03
N LEU A 32 5.87 3.10 -12.10
CA LEU A 32 6.79 4.25 -12.11
C LEU A 32 6.74 5.03 -13.44
N LYS A 33 6.25 4.39 -14.50
CA LYS A 33 6.13 4.98 -15.85
C LYS A 33 4.69 5.30 -16.22
N ASP A 34 3.73 4.55 -15.67
CA ASP A 34 2.30 4.76 -15.90
C ASP A 34 1.60 5.01 -14.55
N ASN A 35 1.13 6.24 -14.37
CA ASN A 35 0.47 6.70 -13.15
C ASN A 35 -1.05 6.47 -13.15
N LYS A 36 -1.58 5.70 -14.11
CA LYS A 36 -3.00 5.35 -14.18
C LYS A 36 -3.27 4.03 -13.46
N ILE A 37 -4.53 3.83 -13.05
CA ILE A 37 -4.96 2.52 -12.59
C ILE A 37 -4.80 1.54 -13.75
N PRO A 38 -4.00 0.45 -13.59
CA PRO A 38 -3.78 -0.51 -14.67
C PRO A 38 -5.05 -1.28 -15.03
N PRO A 39 -5.13 -1.87 -16.21
CA PRO A 39 -6.10 -2.91 -16.46
C PRO A 39 -5.90 -4.07 -15.49
N PHE A 40 -6.97 -4.53 -14.85
CA PHE A 40 -6.97 -5.72 -14.01
C PHE A 40 -8.29 -6.48 -14.14
N SER A 41 -8.27 -7.74 -13.74
CA SER A 41 -9.44 -8.57 -13.54
C SER A 41 -9.24 -9.42 -12.30
N ILE A 42 -10.10 -9.24 -11.31
CA ILE A 42 -10.12 -10.01 -10.07
C ILE A 42 -11.47 -10.74 -9.92
N THR A 43 -11.43 -11.94 -9.36
CA THR A 43 -12.64 -12.64 -8.94
C THR A 43 -12.95 -12.23 -7.50
N SER A 44 -14.04 -11.52 -7.27
CA SER A 44 -14.46 -11.09 -5.94
C SER A 44 -14.94 -12.27 -5.09
N ILE A 45 -15.05 -12.06 -3.77
CA ILE A 45 -15.45 -13.11 -2.81
C ILE A 45 -16.87 -13.65 -3.05
N ASP A 46 -17.74 -12.91 -3.75
CA ASP A 46 -19.08 -13.33 -4.19
C ASP A 46 -19.07 -14.01 -5.57
N GLY A 47 -17.89 -14.26 -6.14
CA GLY A 47 -17.69 -15.01 -7.40
C GLY A 47 -17.86 -14.19 -8.68
N LYS A 48 -18.03 -12.86 -8.57
CA LYS A 48 -18.13 -11.98 -9.73
C LYS A 48 -16.76 -11.57 -10.24
N GLU A 49 -16.62 -11.47 -11.55
CA GLU A 49 -15.46 -10.83 -12.15
C GLU A 49 -15.59 -9.30 -12.04
N VAL A 50 -14.55 -8.65 -11.54
CA VAL A 50 -14.47 -7.20 -11.44
C VAL A 50 -13.23 -6.71 -12.17
N THR A 51 -13.43 -5.76 -13.07
CA THR A 51 -12.36 -5.15 -13.86
C THR A 51 -12.25 -3.64 -13.54
N ASN A 52 -11.12 -3.03 -13.90
CA ASN A 52 -10.96 -1.58 -13.76
C ASN A 52 -12.03 -0.76 -14.50
N LYS A 53 -12.66 -1.31 -15.56
CA LYS A 53 -13.73 -0.64 -16.31
C LYS A 53 -15.09 -0.65 -15.58
N GLN A 54 -15.28 -1.58 -14.67
CA GLN A 54 -16.54 -1.82 -13.94
C GLN A 54 -16.51 -1.27 -12.52
N MET A 55 -15.38 -0.69 -12.10
CA MET A 55 -15.27 -0.11 -10.76
C MET A 55 -16.27 1.02 -10.54
N PRO A 56 -16.90 1.08 -9.36
CA PRO A 56 -17.68 2.25 -8.96
C PRO A 56 -16.76 3.48 -8.84
N LYS A 57 -17.32 4.63 -9.17
CA LYS A 57 -16.56 5.89 -9.15
C LYS A 57 -16.51 6.47 -7.73
N TYR A 58 -15.31 6.64 -7.22
CA TYR A 58 -15.00 7.31 -5.96
C TYR A 58 -13.99 8.44 -6.19
N ALA A 59 -13.90 9.38 -5.25
CA ALA A 59 -12.90 10.44 -5.32
C ALA A 59 -11.48 9.90 -5.22
N PHE A 60 -11.33 8.85 -4.39
CA PHE A 60 -10.07 8.13 -4.21
C PHE A 60 -10.26 6.64 -4.46
N THR A 61 -9.20 5.98 -4.92
CA THR A 61 -9.12 4.52 -5.00
C THR A 61 -7.84 4.07 -4.32
N CYS A 62 -7.97 3.13 -3.40
CA CYS A 62 -6.86 2.54 -2.66
C CYS A 62 -6.75 1.07 -3.08
N ILE A 63 -5.71 0.73 -3.83
CA ILE A 63 -5.41 -0.66 -4.23
C ILE A 63 -4.44 -1.24 -3.22
N ILE A 64 -4.81 -2.36 -2.60
CA ILE A 64 -4.05 -3.02 -1.56
C ILE A 64 -3.76 -4.46 -2.00
N ILE A 65 -2.47 -4.75 -2.27
CA ILE A 65 -2.02 -6.12 -2.52
C ILE A 65 -1.69 -6.74 -1.17
N PHE A 66 -2.35 -7.84 -0.83
CA PHE A 66 -2.25 -8.43 0.51
C PHE A 66 -2.11 -9.96 0.48
N SER A 67 -1.70 -10.53 1.62
CA SER A 67 -1.79 -11.95 1.91
C SER A 67 -2.65 -12.16 3.16
N PRO A 68 -3.63 -13.08 3.14
CA PRO A 68 -4.51 -13.32 4.29
C PRO A 68 -3.81 -13.78 5.56
N ASP A 69 -2.61 -14.36 5.43
CA ASP A 69 -1.76 -14.88 6.50
C ASP A 69 -0.65 -13.91 6.93
N CYS A 70 -0.70 -12.66 6.47
CA CYS A 70 0.28 -11.63 6.78
C CYS A 70 -0.15 -10.76 7.98
N PRO A 71 0.58 -10.74 9.11
CA PRO A 71 0.21 -9.94 10.27
C PRO A 71 0.12 -8.43 9.99
N HIS A 72 0.96 -7.91 9.10
CA HIS A 72 0.91 -6.50 8.69
C HIS A 72 -0.35 -6.19 7.88
N CYS A 73 -0.81 -7.12 7.03
CA CYS A 73 -2.06 -6.99 6.29
C CYS A 73 -3.27 -7.04 7.22
N GLU A 74 -3.22 -7.88 8.26
CA GLU A 74 -4.23 -7.95 9.30
C GLU A 74 -4.34 -6.62 10.06
N LYS A 75 -3.21 -6.03 10.44
CA LYS A 75 -3.15 -4.71 11.08
C LYS A 75 -3.75 -3.63 10.17
N GLU A 76 -3.34 -3.58 8.91
CA GLU A 76 -3.84 -2.61 7.91
C GLU A 76 -5.37 -2.69 7.78
N ALA A 77 -5.91 -3.90 7.63
CA ALA A 77 -7.35 -4.13 7.53
C ALA A 77 -8.10 -3.70 8.80
N GLY A 78 -7.55 -4.01 9.98
CA GLY A 78 -8.11 -3.60 11.26
C GLY A 78 -8.16 -2.09 11.43
N GLU A 79 -7.08 -1.39 11.08
CA GLU A 79 -7.00 0.07 11.17
C GLU A 79 -7.95 0.76 10.18
N ILE A 80 -7.99 0.33 8.91
CA ILE A 80 -8.94 0.84 7.92
C ILE A 80 -10.38 0.63 8.37
N ASN A 81 -10.71 -0.55 8.90
CA ASN A 81 -12.05 -0.84 9.41
C ASN A 81 -12.40 0.04 10.63
N LYS A 82 -11.47 0.26 11.54
CA LYS A 82 -11.65 1.11 12.74
C LYS A 82 -12.03 2.55 12.38
N TYR A 83 -11.48 3.07 11.30
CA TYR A 83 -11.72 4.44 10.82
C TYR A 83 -12.57 4.49 9.54
N ALA A 84 -13.43 3.47 9.31
CA ALA A 84 -14.22 3.34 8.09
C ALA A 84 -15.11 4.55 7.78
N ASP A 85 -15.58 5.28 8.79
CA ASP A 85 -16.35 6.50 8.66
C ASP A 85 -15.58 7.65 7.97
N LYS A 86 -14.24 7.64 8.05
CA LYS A 86 -13.35 8.59 7.38
C LYS A 86 -13.15 8.29 5.91
N PHE A 87 -13.45 7.07 5.47
CA PHE A 87 -13.15 6.55 4.14
C PHE A 87 -14.37 6.41 3.22
N LYS A 88 -15.45 7.13 3.49
CA LYS A 88 -16.69 7.04 2.68
C LYS A 88 -16.49 7.41 1.20
N ASN A 89 -15.49 8.23 0.89
CA ASN A 89 -15.17 8.67 -0.47
C ASN A 89 -14.01 7.87 -1.10
N VAL A 90 -13.62 6.75 -0.49
CA VAL A 90 -12.52 5.89 -0.93
C VAL A 90 -13.05 4.54 -1.34
N LEU A 91 -12.74 4.10 -2.55
CA LEU A 91 -12.90 2.70 -2.97
C LEU A 91 -11.64 1.93 -2.54
N PHE A 92 -11.82 0.89 -1.75
CA PHE A 92 -10.76 -0.06 -1.42
C PHE A 92 -10.84 -1.29 -2.32
N ILE A 93 -9.75 -1.63 -2.98
CA ILE A 93 -9.59 -2.85 -3.78
C ILE A 93 -8.52 -3.69 -3.10
N TRP A 94 -8.97 -4.75 -2.42
CA TRP A 94 -8.12 -5.72 -1.76
C TRP A 94 -7.83 -6.87 -2.71
N ASP A 95 -6.60 -6.93 -3.21
CA ASP A 95 -6.15 -7.91 -4.18
C ASP A 95 -5.22 -8.93 -3.57
N SER A 96 -5.48 -10.21 -3.84
CA SER A 96 -4.62 -11.31 -3.42
C SER A 96 -4.57 -12.42 -4.47
N TYR A 97 -3.41 -13.05 -4.60
CA TYR A 97 -3.24 -14.24 -5.42
C TYR A 97 -3.49 -15.56 -4.64
N ARG A 98 -3.78 -15.46 -3.36
CA ARG A 98 -4.02 -16.63 -2.48
C ARG A 98 -5.34 -17.31 -2.81
N ASP A 99 -5.58 -18.45 -2.19
CA ASP A 99 -6.83 -19.17 -2.39
C ASP A 99 -8.05 -18.40 -1.88
N MET A 100 -9.18 -18.60 -2.54
CA MET A 100 -10.41 -17.86 -2.28
C MET A 100 -10.96 -18.10 -0.85
N GLU A 101 -10.75 -19.28 -0.28
CA GLU A 101 -11.22 -19.59 1.07
C GLU A 101 -10.50 -18.77 2.12
N SER A 102 -9.18 -18.66 2.01
CA SER A 102 -8.36 -17.81 2.89
C SER A 102 -8.74 -16.33 2.75
N ILE A 103 -8.98 -15.85 1.52
CA ILE A 103 -9.44 -14.47 1.27
C ILE A 103 -10.81 -14.21 1.91
N LYS A 104 -11.76 -15.14 1.80
CA LYS A 104 -13.09 -15.04 2.43
C LYS A 104 -13.00 -14.99 3.94
N LYS A 105 -12.17 -15.84 4.56
CA LYS A 105 -11.94 -15.83 6.01
C LYS A 105 -11.38 -14.50 6.49
N PHE A 106 -10.40 -13.95 5.77
CA PHE A 106 -9.84 -12.63 6.03
C PHE A 106 -10.91 -11.53 5.93
N ALA A 107 -11.70 -11.53 4.85
CA ALA A 107 -12.74 -10.55 4.63
C ALA A 107 -13.78 -10.52 5.76
N VAL A 108 -14.21 -11.68 6.24
CA VAL A 108 -15.15 -11.81 7.37
C VAL A 108 -14.48 -11.33 8.66
N LYS A 109 -13.26 -11.78 8.96
CA LYS A 109 -12.52 -11.45 10.18
C LYS A 109 -12.35 -9.93 10.35
N TYR A 110 -12.08 -9.21 9.25
CA TYR A 110 -11.82 -7.77 9.27
C TYR A 110 -13.02 -6.92 8.84
N ASN A 111 -14.21 -7.52 8.78
CA ASN A 111 -15.46 -6.83 8.45
C ASN A 111 -15.37 -6.05 7.12
N LEU A 112 -14.84 -6.70 6.08
CA LEU A 112 -14.71 -6.15 4.72
C LEU A 112 -15.84 -6.60 3.79
N VAL A 113 -16.71 -7.49 4.26
CA VAL A 113 -17.86 -8.02 3.52
C VAL A 113 -18.99 -6.99 3.50
N ASP A 114 -19.76 -6.97 2.40
CA ASP A 114 -20.97 -6.16 2.22
C ASP A 114 -20.79 -4.64 2.42
N LYS A 115 -19.58 -4.15 2.18
CA LYS A 115 -19.30 -2.70 2.17
C LYS A 115 -19.36 -2.16 0.75
N PRO A 116 -20.13 -1.10 0.49
CA PRO A 116 -20.30 -0.57 -0.88
C PRO A 116 -19.02 -0.02 -1.50
N ASN A 117 -18.06 0.33 -0.65
CA ASN A 117 -16.77 0.89 -1.05
C ASN A 117 -15.60 -0.09 -0.89
N VAL A 118 -15.87 -1.39 -0.79
CA VAL A 118 -14.85 -2.43 -0.70
C VAL A 118 -15.07 -3.48 -1.79
N ILE A 119 -14.04 -3.75 -2.55
CA ILE A 119 -13.91 -4.89 -3.45
C ILE A 119 -12.76 -5.72 -2.91
N ILE A 120 -12.99 -7.00 -2.65
CA ILE A 120 -11.96 -7.92 -2.18
C ILE A 120 -12.06 -9.21 -2.97
N GLY A 121 -10.92 -9.71 -3.45
CA GLY A 121 -10.94 -10.92 -4.26
C GLY A 121 -9.56 -11.43 -4.64
N ARG A 122 -9.59 -12.40 -5.54
CA ARG A 122 -8.42 -13.09 -6.07
C ARG A 122 -8.06 -12.58 -7.46
N ASP A 123 -6.79 -12.25 -7.66
CA ASP A 123 -6.19 -12.02 -8.98
C ASP A 123 -5.53 -13.32 -9.49
N PRO A 124 -6.21 -14.13 -10.29
CA PRO A 124 -5.66 -15.39 -10.77
C PRO A 124 -4.54 -15.22 -11.79
N ASN A 125 -4.44 -14.04 -12.39
CA ASN A 125 -3.51 -13.73 -13.47
C ASN A 125 -2.31 -12.89 -13.01
N PHE A 126 -2.22 -12.55 -11.72
CA PHE A 126 -1.17 -11.72 -11.14
C PHE A 126 -1.03 -10.35 -11.85
N THR A 127 -2.13 -9.76 -12.30
CA THR A 127 -2.12 -8.51 -13.08
C THR A 127 -1.63 -7.34 -12.23
N LEU A 128 -2.20 -7.15 -11.04
CA LEU A 128 -1.78 -6.09 -10.11
C LEU A 128 -0.38 -6.34 -9.53
N PRO A 129 -0.05 -7.55 -9.03
CA PRO A 129 1.32 -7.84 -8.61
C PRO A 129 2.39 -7.63 -9.70
N THR A 130 2.09 -7.96 -10.96
CA THR A 130 3.02 -7.73 -12.09
C THR A 130 3.22 -6.24 -12.37
N PHE A 131 2.18 -5.43 -12.24
CA PHE A 131 2.24 -3.99 -12.46
C PHE A 131 3.00 -3.25 -11.36
N TYR A 132 2.72 -3.57 -10.09
CA TYR A 132 3.34 -2.88 -8.96
C TYR A 132 4.66 -3.49 -8.52
N ARG A 133 4.88 -4.78 -8.75
CA ARG A 133 6.06 -5.56 -8.32
C ARG A 133 6.39 -5.37 -6.84
N PRO A 134 5.42 -5.59 -5.94
CA PRO A 134 5.62 -5.41 -4.52
C PRO A 134 6.68 -6.38 -3.99
N ARG A 135 7.58 -5.90 -3.14
CA ARG A 135 8.57 -6.76 -2.46
C ARG A 135 7.97 -7.47 -1.25
N MET A 136 6.96 -6.88 -0.66
CA MET A 136 6.25 -7.42 0.51
C MET A 136 4.80 -6.96 0.53
N THR A 137 4.02 -7.56 1.41
CA THR A 137 2.63 -7.18 1.67
C THR A 137 2.47 -6.65 3.10
N PRO A 138 1.54 -5.73 3.32
CA PRO A 138 0.67 -5.11 2.33
C PRO A 138 1.41 -4.05 1.50
N PHE A 139 1.12 -4.00 0.20
CA PHE A 139 1.51 -2.92 -0.67
C PHE A 139 0.27 -2.08 -0.97
N VAL A 140 0.38 -0.77 -0.84
CA VAL A 140 -0.78 0.13 -0.99
C VAL A 140 -0.49 1.20 -2.03
N ALA A 141 -1.38 1.32 -3.02
CA ALA A 141 -1.35 2.38 -4.03
C ALA A 141 -2.59 3.25 -3.93
N LEU A 142 -2.41 4.52 -3.59
CA LEU A 142 -3.47 5.51 -3.45
C LEU A 142 -3.59 6.35 -4.71
N TYR A 143 -4.78 6.38 -5.28
CA TYR A 143 -5.14 7.14 -6.47
C TYR A 143 -6.17 8.23 -6.13
N GLN A 144 -6.07 9.36 -6.81
CA GLN A 144 -7.11 10.38 -6.84
C GLN A 144 -7.60 10.57 -8.26
N LYS A 145 -8.89 10.39 -8.50
CA LYS A 145 -9.51 10.50 -9.83
C LYS A 145 -8.75 9.66 -10.91
N GLY A 146 -8.27 8.48 -10.52
CA GLY A 146 -7.57 7.55 -11.40
C GLY A 146 -6.10 7.87 -11.67
N VAL A 147 -5.52 8.88 -10.99
CA VAL A 147 -4.10 9.24 -11.07
C VAL A 147 -3.41 8.85 -9.76
N LEU A 148 -2.28 8.16 -9.85
CA LEU A 148 -1.49 7.73 -8.71
C LEU A 148 -0.98 8.94 -7.92
N LEU A 149 -1.28 8.98 -6.63
CA LEU A 149 -0.78 9.99 -5.70
C LEU A 149 0.41 9.48 -4.91
N LYS A 150 0.29 8.28 -4.36
CA LYS A 150 1.29 7.74 -3.44
C LYS A 150 1.26 6.22 -3.41
N VAL A 151 2.43 5.65 -3.16
CA VAL A 151 2.66 4.23 -2.92
C VAL A 151 3.26 4.04 -1.55
N TYR A 152 2.81 3.00 -0.85
CA TYR A 152 3.34 2.53 0.42
C TYR A 152 3.73 1.07 0.27
N GLU A 153 5.02 0.78 0.41
CA GLU A 153 5.54 -0.57 0.13
C GLU A 153 5.45 -1.55 1.31
N GLN A 154 5.09 -1.04 2.48
CA GLN A 154 5.01 -1.82 3.72
C GLN A 154 3.72 -1.53 4.50
N GLY A 155 2.65 -1.20 3.80
CA GLY A 155 1.40 -0.72 4.40
C GLY A 155 1.37 0.79 4.58
N ALA A 156 0.19 1.35 4.68
CA ALA A 156 -0.03 2.78 4.82
C ALA A 156 -0.28 3.15 6.29
N ASP A 157 0.23 4.29 6.72
CA ASP A 157 -0.23 4.90 7.96
C ASP A 157 -1.66 5.41 7.75
N VAL A 158 -2.61 4.89 8.53
CA VAL A 158 -4.04 5.23 8.41
C VAL A 158 -4.30 6.72 8.63
N PHE A 159 -3.54 7.38 9.51
CA PHE A 159 -3.71 8.80 9.77
C PHE A 159 -3.15 9.65 8.62
N GLU A 160 -2.11 9.19 7.97
CA GLU A 160 -1.60 9.82 6.75
C GLU A 160 -2.60 9.70 5.60
N LEU A 161 -3.21 8.51 5.40
CA LEU A 161 -4.28 8.33 4.43
C LEU A 161 -5.43 9.30 4.70
N ILE A 162 -5.89 9.42 5.96
CA ILE A 162 -6.96 10.34 6.36
C ILE A 162 -6.59 11.79 6.03
N LYS A 163 -5.36 12.23 6.35
CA LYS A 163 -4.90 13.60 6.04
C LYS A 163 -4.96 13.90 4.54
N ILE A 164 -4.48 12.97 3.71
CA ILE A 164 -4.49 13.14 2.25
C ILE A 164 -5.94 13.23 1.73
N ILE A 165 -6.83 12.36 2.22
CA ILE A 165 -8.23 12.27 1.78
C ILE A 165 -9.03 13.50 2.22
N GLU A 166 -8.75 14.02 3.42
CA GLU A 166 -9.39 15.24 3.96
C GLU A 166 -8.76 16.53 3.40
N GLY A 167 -7.66 16.43 2.64
CA GLY A 167 -6.98 17.61 2.06
C GLY A 167 -6.24 18.47 3.08
N LYS A 168 -5.71 17.85 4.14
CA LYS A 168 -5.02 18.52 5.26
C LYS A 168 -3.52 18.32 5.21
#